data_e56792255012795b9a84d2378e384e5e
#
_entry.id   e56792255012795b9a84d2378e384e5e
#
_cell.length_a   1.000
_cell.length_b   1.000
_cell.length_c   1.000
_cell.angle_alpha   90.00
_cell.angle_beta   90.00
_cell.angle_gamma   90.00
#
_symmetry.space_group_name_H-M   'P 1'
#
loop_
_entity.id
_entity.type
_entity.pdbx_description
1 polymer ?
#
loop_
_entity_poly.entity_id
_entity_poly.type
_entity_poly.pdbx_seq_one_letter_code
_entity_poly.pdbx_strand_id
1 'polypeptide(L)'
;MDFLNVYEDAKRAEAYAKLEFPGTYYLAYRDLFKIIFEHVKGRKAIDFGCGTGRSTRFLQRLGFSTVGVDISSDMLKKARELDPKGDYRVIKDGDLDQLEDNAYDLVLSTFTFDNIPTMEKKVRNFREIARLLKSEGRIVSVVSSPEIYKHEWASFSTKDFPENKCAKSGDKVKIIITDVEDKRPVEDVVWSDGYYQETYKRAGLGLVKTYKPLAKESEPYKWVNETRIAPWVIYVLKKRNRKKLSVRSTL
;
A
#
# COMPACT_ATOMS: atom_id res chain seq x y z
N MET A 1 3.77 4.63 23.65
CA MET A 1 4.22 5.75 22.79
C MET A 1 3.35 5.70 21.57
N ASP A 2 2.55 6.74 21.37
CA ASP A 2 1.67 6.83 20.23
C ASP A 2 2.52 6.92 18.96
N PHE A 3 2.17 6.12 17.95
CA PHE A 3 2.72 6.21 16.61
C PHE A 3 2.20 7.51 16.01
N LEU A 4 3.08 8.47 15.81
CA LEU A 4 2.73 9.73 15.17
C LEU A 4 2.53 9.44 13.69
N ASN A 5 1.28 9.53 13.22
CA ASN A 5 0.99 9.50 11.80
C ASN A 5 1.56 10.78 11.17
N VAL A 6 2.73 10.65 10.57
CA VAL A 6 3.47 11.77 9.98
C VAL A 6 2.73 12.44 8.80
N TYR A 7 1.63 11.86 8.32
CA TYR A 7 0.81 12.38 7.23
C TYR A 7 -0.37 13.26 7.69
N GLU A 8 -0.53 13.49 9.00
CA GLU A 8 -1.52 14.45 9.55
C GLU A 8 -1.05 15.92 9.49
N ASP A 9 0.14 16.18 8.92
CA ASP A 9 0.69 17.52 8.75
C ASP A 9 0.34 18.08 7.36
N ALA A 10 -0.38 19.20 7.29
CA ALA A 10 -0.80 19.85 6.05
C ALA A 10 0.36 20.18 5.09
N LYS A 11 1.54 20.58 5.61
CA LYS A 11 2.73 20.82 4.78
C LYS A 11 3.22 19.54 4.12
N ARG A 12 3.14 18.41 4.84
CA ARG A 12 3.53 17.12 4.33
C ARG A 12 2.54 16.62 3.27
N ALA A 13 1.23 16.80 3.49
CA ALA A 13 0.20 16.52 2.49
C ALA A 13 0.46 17.31 1.19
N GLU A 14 0.86 18.59 1.29
CA GLU A 14 1.19 19.39 0.12
C GLU A 14 2.43 18.87 -0.64
N ALA A 15 3.50 18.49 0.09
CA ALA A 15 4.70 17.91 -0.51
C ALA A 15 4.38 16.58 -1.23
N TYR A 16 3.57 15.70 -0.62
CA TYR A 16 3.14 14.45 -1.23
C TYR A 16 2.21 14.63 -2.43
N ALA A 17 1.41 15.69 -2.45
CA ALA A 17 0.52 15.99 -3.58
C ALA A 17 1.29 16.30 -4.87
N LYS A 18 2.50 16.85 -4.74
CA LYS A 18 3.40 17.15 -5.86
C LYS A 18 4.12 15.92 -6.40
N LEU A 19 4.19 14.80 -5.62
CA LEU A 19 4.80 13.56 -6.06
C LEU A 19 3.90 12.84 -7.07
N GLU A 20 4.34 12.76 -8.32
CA GLU A 20 3.76 11.79 -9.27
C GLU A 20 4.47 10.42 -9.11
N PHE A 21 5.15 9.91 -10.12
CA PHE A 21 5.87 8.62 -10.05
C PHE A 21 7.35 8.79 -10.39
N PRO A 22 8.12 9.68 -9.71
CA PRO A 22 9.52 9.87 -10.02
C PRO A 22 10.37 8.72 -9.45
N GLY A 23 11.52 8.50 -10.07
CA GLY A 23 12.59 7.66 -9.52
C GLY A 23 12.11 6.30 -9.01
N THR A 24 12.43 5.99 -7.76
CA THR A 24 12.12 4.69 -7.13
C THR A 24 10.61 4.40 -7.07
N TYR A 25 9.74 5.43 -6.96
CA TYR A 25 8.28 5.25 -6.99
C TYR A 25 7.75 4.76 -8.34
N TYR A 26 8.44 5.08 -9.44
CA TYR A 26 8.09 4.58 -10.77
C TYR A 26 8.01 3.05 -10.79
N LEU A 27 8.93 2.37 -10.11
CA LEU A 27 8.95 0.90 -10.06
C LEU A 27 7.73 0.30 -9.36
N ALA A 28 7.17 1.00 -8.36
CA ALA A 28 5.95 0.56 -7.70
C ALA A 28 4.75 0.56 -8.68
N TYR A 29 4.67 1.53 -9.59
CA TYR A 29 3.52 1.74 -10.46
C TYR A 29 3.68 1.19 -11.88
N ARG A 30 4.94 1.09 -12.37
CA ARG A 30 5.26 0.64 -13.74
C ARG A 30 4.53 -0.65 -14.14
N ASP A 31 4.55 -1.62 -13.26
CA ASP A 31 4.01 -2.94 -13.54
C ASP A 31 2.59 -3.15 -12.98
N LEU A 32 2.07 -2.23 -12.15
CA LEU A 32 0.76 -2.36 -11.49
C LEU A 32 -0.37 -2.54 -12.50
N PHE A 33 -0.35 -1.83 -13.61
CA PHE A 33 -1.36 -1.97 -14.65
C PHE A 33 -1.45 -3.41 -15.15
N LYS A 34 -0.30 -4.06 -15.47
CA LYS A 34 -0.26 -5.46 -15.93
C LYS A 34 -0.72 -6.42 -14.84
N ILE A 35 -0.24 -6.21 -13.61
CA ILE A 35 -0.60 -7.02 -12.44
C ILE A 35 -2.11 -6.95 -12.18
N ILE A 36 -2.69 -5.76 -12.20
CA ILE A 36 -4.13 -5.58 -12.00
C ILE A 36 -4.92 -6.30 -13.10
N PHE A 37 -4.59 -6.10 -14.37
CA PHE A 37 -5.32 -6.73 -15.48
C PHE A 37 -5.11 -8.25 -15.56
N GLU A 38 -4.00 -8.80 -15.08
CA GLU A 38 -3.78 -10.24 -14.96
C GLU A 38 -4.71 -10.89 -13.91
N HIS A 39 -5.02 -10.17 -12.84
CA HIS A 39 -5.67 -10.76 -11.66
C HIS A 39 -7.10 -10.28 -11.39
N VAL A 40 -7.53 -9.16 -11.94
CA VAL A 40 -8.81 -8.50 -11.64
C VAL A 40 -9.69 -8.47 -12.89
N LYS A 41 -10.94 -8.96 -12.76
CA LYS A 41 -11.87 -9.03 -13.89
C LYS A 41 -12.88 -7.88 -13.95
N GLY A 42 -13.25 -7.31 -12.82
CA GLY A 42 -14.25 -6.22 -12.72
C GLY A 42 -13.61 -4.82 -12.74
N ARG A 43 -14.42 -3.81 -12.44
CA ARG A 43 -14.01 -2.40 -12.52
C ARG A 43 -14.42 -1.54 -11.31
N LYS A 44 -14.95 -2.12 -10.24
CA LYS A 44 -15.28 -1.41 -9.01
C LYS A 44 -14.12 -1.57 -8.02
N ALA A 45 -13.48 -0.47 -7.64
CA ALA A 45 -12.27 -0.50 -6.82
C ALA A 45 -12.35 0.38 -5.58
N ILE A 46 -11.56 0.01 -4.57
CA ILE A 46 -11.20 0.86 -3.44
C ILE A 46 -9.70 1.13 -3.52
N ASP A 47 -9.31 2.36 -3.28
CA ASP A 47 -7.94 2.77 -2.99
C ASP A 47 -7.82 2.99 -1.48
N PHE A 48 -7.23 2.03 -0.77
CA PHE A 48 -7.12 2.02 0.69
C PHE A 48 -5.87 2.74 1.17
N GLY A 49 -6.06 3.82 1.93
CA GLY A 49 -5.01 4.75 2.31
C GLY A 49 -4.57 5.59 1.11
N CYS A 50 -5.53 6.20 0.45
CA CYS A 50 -5.32 6.89 -0.83
C CYS A 50 -4.51 8.18 -0.72
N GLY A 51 -4.33 8.72 0.48
CA GLY A 51 -3.63 9.97 0.73
C GLY A 51 -4.18 11.11 -0.13
N THR A 52 -3.32 11.74 -0.92
CA THR A 52 -3.68 12.82 -1.86
C THR A 52 -4.30 12.33 -3.18
N GLY A 53 -4.73 11.06 -3.24
CA GLY A 53 -5.49 10.49 -4.36
C GLY A 53 -4.65 10.10 -5.58
N ARG A 54 -3.32 9.96 -5.46
CA ARG A 54 -2.45 9.58 -6.59
C ARG A 54 -2.82 8.20 -7.16
N SER A 55 -2.93 7.20 -6.31
CA SER A 55 -3.35 5.84 -6.67
C SER A 55 -4.81 5.77 -7.10
N THR A 56 -5.68 6.60 -6.51
CA THR A 56 -7.09 6.72 -6.94
C THR A 56 -7.17 7.20 -8.39
N ARG A 57 -6.51 8.31 -8.73
CA ARG A 57 -6.46 8.82 -10.12
C ARG A 57 -5.79 7.83 -11.09
N PHE A 58 -4.80 7.07 -10.62
CA PHE A 58 -4.21 6.00 -11.42
C PHE A 58 -5.25 4.92 -11.77
N LEU A 59 -6.04 4.44 -10.79
CA LEU A 59 -7.10 3.46 -11.04
C LEU A 59 -8.21 4.00 -11.94
N GLN A 60 -8.60 5.26 -11.77
CA GLN A 60 -9.59 5.93 -12.64
C GLN A 60 -9.10 5.96 -14.10
N ARG A 61 -7.81 6.30 -14.34
CA ARG A 61 -7.21 6.25 -15.69
C ARG A 61 -7.18 4.85 -16.29
N LEU A 62 -7.18 3.80 -15.46
CA LEU A 62 -7.31 2.41 -15.89
C LEU A 62 -8.78 1.98 -16.11
N GLY A 63 -9.73 2.90 -15.95
CA GLY A 63 -11.17 2.65 -16.18
C GLY A 63 -11.88 2.01 -14.98
N PHE A 64 -11.34 2.13 -13.76
CA PHE A 64 -12.03 1.69 -12.55
C PHE A 64 -12.94 2.81 -12.00
N SER A 65 -14.16 2.41 -11.57
CA SER A 65 -14.96 3.21 -10.65
C SER A 65 -14.34 3.06 -9.26
N THR A 66 -13.69 4.12 -8.77
CA THR A 66 -12.82 4.04 -7.61
C THR A 66 -13.30 4.93 -6.49
N VAL A 67 -13.36 4.38 -5.27
CA VAL A 67 -13.52 5.12 -4.02
C VAL A 67 -12.16 5.18 -3.33
N GLY A 68 -11.65 6.38 -3.08
CA GLY A 68 -10.45 6.60 -2.26
C GLY A 68 -10.84 6.73 -0.79
N VAL A 69 -10.18 6.00 0.10
CA VAL A 69 -10.40 6.10 1.54
C VAL A 69 -9.09 6.38 2.28
N ASP A 70 -9.15 7.26 3.27
CA ASP A 70 -8.02 7.59 4.12
C ASP A 70 -8.50 8.03 5.51
N ILE A 71 -7.63 7.92 6.53
CA ILE A 71 -7.90 8.41 7.89
C ILE A 71 -7.61 9.91 8.02
N SER A 72 -6.78 10.48 7.15
CA SER A 72 -6.35 11.87 7.17
C SER A 72 -7.30 12.76 6.38
N SER A 73 -8.04 13.63 7.08
CA SER A 73 -8.91 14.64 6.46
C SER A 73 -8.12 15.64 5.61
N ASP A 74 -6.90 15.99 6.02
CA ASP A 74 -6.03 16.94 5.31
C ASP A 74 -5.52 16.37 3.99
N MET A 75 -5.13 15.08 3.98
CA MET A 75 -4.79 14.38 2.75
C MET A 75 -5.98 14.35 1.78
N LEU A 76 -7.18 14.02 2.28
CA LEU A 76 -8.38 13.97 1.45
C LEU A 76 -8.86 15.33 0.96
N LYS A 77 -8.64 16.40 1.75
CA LYS A 77 -8.87 17.77 1.27
C LYS A 77 -8.02 18.02 0.03
N LYS A 78 -6.73 17.69 0.09
CA LYS A 78 -5.81 17.84 -1.05
C LYS A 78 -6.18 16.94 -2.23
N ALA A 79 -6.63 15.71 -1.97
CA ALA A 79 -7.12 14.80 -3.02
C ALA A 79 -8.29 15.41 -3.79
N ARG A 80 -9.27 16.02 -3.08
CA ARG A 80 -10.44 16.68 -3.70
C ARG A 80 -10.07 17.96 -4.47
N GLU A 81 -9.05 18.69 -4.03
CA GLU A 81 -8.52 19.83 -4.79
C GLU A 81 -7.93 19.39 -6.15
N LEU A 82 -7.23 18.25 -6.15
CA LEU A 82 -6.58 17.69 -7.34
C LEU A 82 -7.53 16.91 -8.25
N ASP A 83 -8.62 16.39 -7.70
CA ASP A 83 -9.65 15.61 -8.40
C ASP A 83 -11.04 15.92 -7.80
N PRO A 84 -11.64 17.06 -8.19
CA PRO A 84 -12.92 17.51 -7.64
C PRO A 84 -14.11 16.58 -7.93
N LYS A 85 -13.98 15.66 -8.88
CA LYS A 85 -15.04 14.71 -9.26
C LYS A 85 -14.81 13.32 -8.63
N GLY A 86 -13.69 13.12 -7.93
CA GLY A 86 -13.35 11.87 -7.28
C GLY A 86 -14.21 11.60 -6.04
N ASP A 87 -14.48 10.33 -5.76
CA ASP A 87 -15.12 9.88 -4.52
C ASP A 87 -14.06 9.61 -3.46
N TYR A 88 -13.93 10.52 -2.50
CA TYR A 88 -12.94 10.45 -1.41
C TYR A 88 -13.66 10.48 -0.05
N ARG A 89 -13.42 9.47 0.79
CA ARG A 89 -14.12 9.32 2.06
C ARG A 89 -13.16 9.17 3.23
N VAL A 90 -13.39 9.95 4.30
CA VAL A 90 -12.68 9.80 5.57
C VAL A 90 -13.18 8.52 6.25
N ILE A 91 -12.26 7.69 6.71
CA ILE A 91 -12.53 6.48 7.49
C ILE A 91 -11.87 6.58 8.87
N LYS A 92 -12.31 5.74 9.81
CA LYS A 92 -11.57 5.49 11.05
C LYS A 92 -10.64 4.28 10.86
N ASP A 93 -9.55 4.21 11.62
CA ASP A 93 -8.63 3.08 11.58
C ASP A 93 -9.37 1.75 11.85
N GLY A 94 -9.39 0.88 10.84
CA GLY A 94 -10.03 -0.42 10.88
C GLY A 94 -11.57 -0.41 10.89
N ASP A 95 -12.19 0.67 10.40
CA ASP A 95 -13.64 0.80 10.26
C ASP A 95 -13.97 1.24 8.84
N LEU A 96 -14.56 0.34 8.07
CA LEU A 96 -15.00 0.54 6.69
C LEU A 96 -16.51 0.34 6.54
N ASP A 97 -17.30 0.51 7.61
CA ASP A 97 -18.74 0.23 7.64
C ASP A 97 -19.57 1.06 6.65
N GLN A 98 -19.06 2.23 6.26
CA GLN A 98 -19.68 3.07 5.22
C GLN A 98 -19.56 2.51 3.78
N LEU A 99 -18.84 1.38 3.60
CA LEU A 99 -18.63 0.75 2.30
C LEU A 99 -19.39 -0.58 2.22
N GLU A 100 -19.89 -0.86 1.02
CA GLU A 100 -20.76 -2.01 0.75
C GLU A 100 -20.00 -3.33 0.75
N ASP A 101 -20.53 -4.35 1.43
CA ASP A 101 -20.00 -5.70 1.48
C ASP A 101 -20.06 -6.39 0.12
N ASN A 102 -19.05 -7.21 -0.18
CA ASN A 102 -18.99 -8.04 -1.39
C ASN A 102 -19.24 -7.27 -2.70
N ALA A 103 -18.84 -5.99 -2.74
CA ALA A 103 -19.16 -5.09 -3.83
C ALA A 103 -17.97 -4.77 -4.74
N TYR A 104 -16.74 -4.99 -4.28
CA TYR A 104 -15.55 -4.50 -4.96
C TYR A 104 -14.77 -5.63 -5.63
N ASP A 105 -14.25 -5.35 -6.81
CA ASP A 105 -13.44 -6.27 -7.61
C ASP A 105 -11.95 -6.15 -7.26
N LEU A 106 -11.53 -4.95 -6.82
CA LEU A 106 -10.16 -4.63 -6.45
C LEU A 106 -10.13 -3.77 -5.18
N VAL A 107 -9.22 -4.09 -4.27
CA VAL A 107 -8.70 -3.13 -3.30
C VAL A 107 -7.22 -2.94 -3.58
N LEU A 108 -6.83 -1.72 -3.97
CA LEU A 108 -5.44 -1.31 -4.08
C LEU A 108 -5.02 -0.65 -2.78
N SER A 109 -3.83 -0.97 -2.29
CA SER A 109 -3.19 -0.25 -1.19
C SER A 109 -1.72 -0.03 -1.53
N THR A 110 -1.28 1.22 -1.54
CA THR A 110 0.09 1.58 -1.86
C THR A 110 0.75 2.28 -0.67
N PHE A 111 1.73 1.62 -0.07
CA PHE A 111 2.55 2.09 1.07
C PHE A 111 1.80 2.30 2.40
N THR A 112 0.49 2.14 2.44
CA THR A 112 -0.34 2.38 3.63
C THR A 112 0.01 1.43 4.77
N PHE A 113 0.25 0.16 4.45
CA PHE A 113 0.56 -0.84 5.47
C PHE A 113 1.95 -0.69 6.09
N ASP A 114 2.84 0.08 5.51
CA ASP A 114 4.13 0.41 6.12
C ASP A 114 3.95 1.30 7.36
N ASN A 115 2.89 2.12 7.37
CA ASN A 115 2.56 3.05 8.44
C ASN A 115 1.62 2.46 9.53
N ILE A 116 1.15 1.23 9.39
CA ILE A 116 0.31 0.57 10.41
C ILE A 116 1.23 -0.19 11.38
N PRO A 117 1.28 0.19 12.67
CA PRO A 117 2.41 -0.17 13.54
C PRO A 117 2.35 -1.59 14.11
N THR A 118 1.21 -2.29 14.07
CA THR A 118 1.09 -3.62 14.69
C THR A 118 0.41 -4.65 13.78
N MET A 119 0.71 -5.94 14.03
CA MET A 119 0.06 -7.04 13.31
C MET A 119 -1.45 -7.05 13.52
N GLU A 120 -1.89 -6.80 14.73
CA GLU A 120 -3.31 -6.82 15.12
C GLU A 120 -4.08 -5.75 14.32
N LYS A 121 -3.55 -4.54 14.23
CA LYS A 121 -4.13 -3.46 13.41
C LYS A 121 -4.14 -3.82 11.94
N LYS A 122 -3.04 -4.37 11.40
CA LYS A 122 -2.99 -4.83 10.00
C LYS A 122 -4.02 -5.93 9.75
N VAL A 123 -4.12 -6.92 10.63
CA VAL A 123 -5.09 -8.02 10.52
C VAL A 123 -6.52 -7.49 10.53
N ARG A 124 -6.84 -6.52 11.41
CA ARG A 124 -8.17 -5.89 11.47
C ARG A 124 -8.50 -5.21 10.15
N ASN A 125 -7.60 -4.36 9.65
CA ASN A 125 -7.80 -3.67 8.37
C ASN A 125 -7.96 -4.66 7.20
N PHE A 126 -7.14 -5.71 7.12
CA PHE A 126 -7.28 -6.72 6.07
C PHE A 126 -8.57 -7.54 6.17
N ARG A 127 -9.11 -7.76 7.36
CA ARG A 127 -10.44 -8.40 7.53
C ARG A 127 -11.55 -7.51 6.99
N GLU A 128 -11.52 -6.22 7.30
CA GLU A 128 -12.47 -5.26 6.75
C GLU A 128 -12.37 -5.17 5.23
N ILE A 129 -11.16 -5.06 4.69
CA ILE A 129 -10.93 -5.10 3.24
C ILE A 129 -11.47 -6.41 2.63
N ALA A 130 -11.24 -7.53 3.28
CA ALA A 130 -11.75 -8.82 2.81
C ALA A 130 -13.28 -8.88 2.80
N ARG A 131 -13.97 -8.24 3.77
CA ARG A 131 -15.44 -8.14 3.82
C ARG A 131 -15.97 -7.47 2.55
N LEU A 132 -15.33 -6.39 2.12
CA LEU A 132 -15.74 -5.57 0.98
C LEU A 132 -15.52 -6.23 -0.39
N LEU A 133 -14.57 -7.14 -0.51
CA LEU A 133 -14.27 -7.81 -1.78
C LEU A 133 -15.40 -8.76 -2.20
N LYS A 134 -15.67 -8.82 -3.50
CA LYS A 134 -16.37 -9.95 -4.11
C LYS A 134 -15.59 -11.26 -3.94
N SER A 135 -16.25 -12.41 -4.20
CA SER A 135 -15.61 -13.74 -4.12
C SER A 135 -14.36 -13.84 -5.01
N GLU A 136 -14.45 -13.29 -6.22
CA GLU A 136 -13.35 -13.26 -7.19
C GLU A 136 -12.51 -11.99 -7.13
N GLY A 137 -12.80 -11.11 -6.16
CA GLY A 137 -12.05 -9.88 -5.95
C GLY A 137 -10.61 -10.11 -5.50
N ARG A 138 -9.77 -9.13 -5.70
CA ARG A 138 -8.34 -9.17 -5.33
C ARG A 138 -7.96 -7.96 -4.51
N ILE A 139 -6.99 -8.18 -3.62
CA ILE A 139 -6.21 -7.09 -3.03
C ILE A 139 -4.88 -7.05 -3.77
N VAL A 140 -4.46 -5.87 -4.16
CA VAL A 140 -3.09 -5.59 -4.62
C VAL A 140 -2.48 -4.65 -3.59
N SER A 141 -1.51 -5.16 -2.83
CA SER A 141 -0.85 -4.41 -1.75
C SER A 141 0.62 -4.18 -2.12
N VAL A 142 0.99 -2.92 -2.24
CA VAL A 142 2.37 -2.48 -2.45
C VAL A 142 2.93 -2.00 -1.13
N VAL A 143 4.04 -2.59 -0.71
CA VAL A 143 4.73 -2.26 0.54
C VAL A 143 6.23 -2.11 0.32
N SER A 144 6.89 -1.47 1.25
CA SER A 144 8.34 -1.38 1.30
C SER A 144 8.96 -2.75 1.49
N SER A 145 9.98 -3.07 0.68
CA SER A 145 10.90 -4.16 0.99
C SER A 145 11.72 -3.78 2.23
N PRO A 146 12.09 -4.69 3.14
CA PRO A 146 13.02 -4.38 4.23
C PRO A 146 14.35 -3.78 3.75
N GLU A 147 14.72 -4.06 2.51
CA GLU A 147 15.95 -3.55 1.91
C GLU A 147 15.92 -2.03 1.61
N ILE A 148 14.69 -1.43 1.52
CA ILE A 148 14.58 0.01 1.25
C ILE A 148 15.22 0.85 2.36
N TYR A 149 15.20 0.36 3.60
CA TYR A 149 15.75 1.05 4.76
C TYR A 149 17.25 0.82 4.97
N LYS A 150 17.90 -0.01 4.15
CA LYS A 150 19.31 -0.41 4.31
C LYS A 150 20.22 0.14 3.22
N HIS A 151 19.64 0.61 2.13
CA HIS A 151 20.37 1.04 0.93
C HIS A 151 19.95 2.46 0.51
N GLU A 152 20.78 3.10 -0.31
CA GLU A 152 20.47 4.37 -0.98
C GLU A 152 19.71 4.09 -2.28
N TRP A 153 18.80 5.00 -2.65
CA TRP A 153 17.91 4.88 -3.78
C TRP A 153 17.82 6.20 -4.57
N ALA A 154 17.33 6.15 -5.77
CA ALA A 154 17.12 7.36 -6.56
C ALA A 154 16.21 8.39 -5.86
N SER A 155 15.19 7.92 -5.14
CA SER A 155 14.20 8.77 -4.44
C SER A 155 14.33 8.79 -2.92
N PHE A 156 15.26 8.02 -2.33
CA PHE A 156 15.35 7.90 -0.88
C PHE A 156 16.80 7.85 -0.40
N SER A 157 17.05 8.43 0.78
CA SER A 157 18.33 8.33 1.47
C SER A 157 18.18 7.71 2.86
N THR A 158 19.04 6.77 3.17
CA THR A 158 19.15 6.10 4.46
C THR A 158 20.49 6.35 5.16
N LYS A 159 21.38 7.15 4.54
CA LYS A 159 22.77 7.38 5.00
C LYS A 159 22.86 7.93 6.42
N ASP A 160 21.86 8.70 6.85
CA ASP A 160 21.83 9.32 8.16
C ASP A 160 21.25 8.39 9.25
N PHE A 161 20.86 7.16 8.88
CA PHE A 161 20.22 6.17 9.75
C PHE A 161 20.92 4.80 9.66
N PRO A 162 22.23 4.69 10.03
CA PRO A 162 22.97 3.44 9.92
C PRO A 162 22.39 2.31 10.79
N GLU A 163 21.65 2.64 11.84
CA GLU A 163 20.93 1.71 12.72
C GLU A 163 19.88 0.87 11.99
N ASN A 164 19.29 1.39 10.91
CA ASN A 164 18.33 0.65 10.10
C ASN A 164 18.85 -0.69 9.60
N LYS A 165 20.18 -0.83 9.42
CA LYS A 165 20.81 -2.09 8.95
C LYS A 165 20.60 -3.25 9.91
N CYS A 166 20.42 -2.96 11.21
CA CYS A 166 20.23 -3.95 12.26
C CYS A 166 18.74 -4.15 12.61
N ALA A 167 17.83 -3.35 12.00
CA ALA A 167 16.41 -3.37 12.32
C ALA A 167 15.75 -4.71 11.98
N LYS A 168 14.92 -5.20 12.88
CA LYS A 168 14.10 -6.42 12.76
C LYS A 168 12.64 -6.06 12.51
N SER A 169 11.86 -7.04 12.09
CA SER A 169 10.39 -6.86 11.93
C SER A 169 9.76 -6.32 13.22
N GLY A 170 9.07 -5.20 13.11
CA GLY A 170 8.45 -4.47 14.21
C GLY A 170 9.26 -3.27 14.70
N ASP A 171 10.51 -3.13 14.30
CA ASP A 171 11.33 -1.98 14.68
C ASP A 171 10.98 -0.75 13.84
N LYS A 172 11.09 0.41 14.48
CA LYS A 172 10.99 1.69 13.80
C LYS A 172 12.26 1.97 13.01
N VAL A 173 12.07 2.45 11.80
CA VAL A 173 13.14 2.84 10.87
C VAL A 173 12.84 4.22 10.31
N LYS A 174 13.89 4.89 9.80
CA LYS A 174 13.76 6.23 9.23
C LYS A 174 14.32 6.27 7.82
N ILE A 175 13.71 7.09 6.98
CA ILE A 175 14.15 7.32 5.61
C ILE A 175 13.84 8.76 5.21
N ILE A 176 14.68 9.37 4.37
CA ILE A 176 14.44 10.70 3.82
C ILE A 176 13.99 10.55 2.38
N ILE A 177 12.87 11.19 2.00
CA ILE A 177 12.43 11.30 0.61
C ILE A 177 13.22 12.42 -0.06
N THR A 178 13.95 12.09 -1.13
CA THR A 178 14.83 13.07 -1.81
C THR A 178 14.13 13.87 -2.89
N ASP A 179 12.95 13.44 -3.34
CA ASP A 179 12.18 14.07 -4.43
C ASP A 179 11.22 15.17 -3.96
N VAL A 180 11.13 15.43 -2.65
CA VAL A 180 10.28 16.48 -2.07
C VAL A 180 11.13 17.56 -1.39
N GLU A 181 10.56 18.77 -1.23
CA GLU A 181 11.23 19.87 -0.53
C GLU A 181 11.38 19.58 0.98
N ASP A 182 10.37 18.95 1.59
CA ASP A 182 10.39 18.55 2.99
C ASP A 182 11.31 17.33 3.19
N LYS A 183 12.52 17.62 3.70
CA LYS A 183 13.54 16.59 3.98
C LYS A 183 13.45 15.99 5.39
N ARG A 184 12.38 16.28 6.14
CA ARG A 184 12.18 15.64 7.45
C ARG A 184 12.06 14.12 7.27
N PRO A 185 12.71 13.33 8.12
CA PRO A 185 12.62 11.87 8.05
C PRO A 185 11.17 11.38 8.12
N VAL A 186 10.86 10.39 7.30
CA VAL A 186 9.66 9.55 7.46
C VAL A 186 10.01 8.45 8.43
N GLU A 187 9.16 8.21 9.41
CA GLU A 187 9.27 7.08 10.33
C GLU A 187 8.30 5.99 9.88
N ASP A 188 8.83 4.83 9.57
CA ASP A 188 8.10 3.63 9.19
C ASP A 188 8.36 2.50 10.19
N VAL A 189 7.66 1.39 10.05
CA VAL A 189 7.94 0.15 10.77
C VAL A 189 8.34 -0.93 9.77
N VAL A 190 9.55 -1.48 9.92
CA VAL A 190 10.02 -2.52 9.01
C VAL A 190 9.30 -3.85 9.26
N TRP A 191 8.83 -4.48 8.17
CA TRP A 191 8.16 -5.76 8.22
C TRP A 191 8.75 -6.75 7.22
N SER A 192 9.08 -7.95 7.69
CA SER A 192 9.55 -9.02 6.80
C SER A 192 8.41 -9.61 5.97
N ASP A 193 8.77 -10.28 4.88
CA ASP A 193 7.84 -11.03 4.02
C ASP A 193 7.04 -12.08 4.83
N GLY A 194 7.71 -12.84 5.71
CA GLY A 194 7.06 -13.81 6.58
C GLY A 194 6.02 -13.18 7.52
N TYR A 195 6.27 -11.97 8.01
CA TYR A 195 5.33 -11.24 8.84
C TYR A 195 4.07 -10.83 8.07
N TYR A 196 4.22 -10.34 6.84
CA TYR A 196 3.09 -10.04 5.96
C TYR A 196 2.29 -11.30 5.62
N GLN A 197 2.94 -12.42 5.31
CA GLN A 197 2.27 -13.69 5.02
C GLN A 197 1.44 -14.19 6.22
N GLU A 198 1.98 -14.10 7.45
CA GLU A 198 1.23 -14.45 8.65
C GLU A 198 0.06 -13.49 8.89
N THR A 199 0.25 -12.19 8.64
CA THR A 199 -0.84 -11.19 8.71
C THR A 199 -1.99 -11.54 7.77
N TYR A 200 -1.69 -11.87 6.51
CA TYR A 200 -2.70 -12.27 5.53
C TYR A 200 -3.44 -13.54 5.95
N LYS A 201 -2.70 -14.54 6.44
CA LYS A 201 -3.27 -15.79 6.93
C LYS A 201 -4.25 -15.56 8.08
N ARG A 202 -3.88 -14.73 9.07
CA ARG A 202 -4.74 -14.35 10.21
C ARG A 202 -5.95 -13.54 9.79
N ALA A 203 -5.85 -12.76 8.73
CA ALA A 203 -6.96 -12.02 8.14
C ALA A 203 -7.91 -12.88 7.29
N GLY A 204 -7.62 -14.17 7.08
CA GLY A 204 -8.42 -15.05 6.22
C GLY A 204 -8.17 -14.85 4.74
N LEU A 205 -7.01 -14.30 4.39
CA LEU A 205 -6.57 -14.08 3.02
C LEU A 205 -5.57 -15.16 2.57
N GLY A 206 -5.56 -15.44 1.28
CA GLY A 206 -4.58 -16.29 0.61
C GLY A 206 -3.71 -15.49 -0.34
N LEU A 207 -2.41 -15.72 -0.30
CA LEU A 207 -1.47 -15.17 -1.26
C LEU A 207 -1.68 -15.86 -2.62
N VAL A 208 -1.82 -15.06 -3.68
CA VAL A 208 -1.91 -15.51 -5.07
C VAL A 208 -0.53 -15.42 -5.73
N LYS A 209 0.10 -14.25 -5.64
CA LYS A 209 1.41 -13.99 -6.26
C LYS A 209 2.14 -12.86 -5.55
N THR A 210 3.46 -12.90 -5.62
CA THR A 210 4.35 -11.84 -5.13
C THR A 210 5.21 -11.35 -6.28
N TYR A 211 5.36 -10.02 -6.39
CA TYR A 211 6.24 -9.39 -7.36
C TYR A 211 7.24 -8.51 -6.63
N LYS A 212 8.48 -8.48 -7.12
CA LYS A 212 9.58 -7.65 -6.63
C LYS A 212 10.22 -6.94 -7.84
N PRO A 213 9.68 -5.78 -8.25
CA PRO A 213 10.12 -5.11 -9.46
C PRO A 213 11.56 -4.58 -9.31
N LEU A 214 12.40 -4.90 -10.29
CA LEU A 214 13.72 -4.31 -10.46
C LEU A 214 13.69 -3.28 -11.59
N ALA A 215 14.52 -2.24 -11.49
CA ALA A 215 14.73 -1.28 -12.55
C ALA A 215 15.51 -1.89 -13.73
N LYS A 216 15.36 -1.26 -14.87
CA LYS A 216 16.16 -1.56 -16.07
C LYS A 216 17.04 -0.35 -16.37
N GLU A 217 18.28 -0.58 -16.79
CA GLU A 217 19.21 0.50 -17.17
C GLU A 217 18.70 1.35 -18.33
N SER A 218 17.81 0.80 -19.16
CA SER A 218 17.20 1.51 -20.29
C SER A 218 16.10 2.50 -19.89
N GLU A 219 15.68 2.53 -18.61
CA GLU A 219 14.67 3.45 -18.12
C GLU A 219 15.26 4.85 -17.83
N PRO A 220 14.49 5.94 -17.96
CA PRO A 220 14.98 7.30 -17.98
C PRO A 220 15.30 7.87 -16.59
N TYR A 221 15.85 7.04 -15.69
CA TYR A 221 16.19 7.43 -14.32
C TYR A 221 17.64 7.10 -13.99
N LYS A 222 18.24 7.89 -13.12
CA LYS A 222 19.56 7.60 -12.55
C LYS A 222 19.41 6.65 -11.36
N TRP A 223 19.35 5.36 -11.66
CA TRP A 223 19.23 4.33 -10.63
C TRP A 223 20.47 4.24 -9.74
N VAL A 224 20.27 3.90 -8.47
CA VAL A 224 21.35 3.69 -7.50
C VAL A 224 21.50 2.19 -7.19
N ASN A 225 20.50 1.58 -6.58
CA ASN A 225 20.50 0.14 -6.28
C ASN A 225 19.32 -0.61 -6.91
N GLU A 226 18.37 0.10 -7.51
CA GLU A 226 17.09 -0.43 -8.00
C GLU A 226 17.24 -1.48 -9.12
N THR A 227 18.35 -1.49 -9.85
CA THR A 227 18.62 -2.52 -10.88
C THR A 227 19.01 -3.88 -10.29
N ARG A 228 19.42 -3.91 -9.01
CA ARG A 228 19.92 -5.13 -8.34
C ARG A 228 19.07 -5.56 -7.15
N ILE A 229 18.44 -4.61 -6.47
CA ILE A 229 17.67 -4.82 -5.25
C ILE A 229 16.28 -4.22 -5.46
N ALA A 230 15.24 -4.99 -5.14
CA ALA A 230 13.86 -4.51 -5.26
C ALA A 230 13.50 -3.65 -4.04
N PRO A 231 13.16 -2.35 -4.23
CA PRO A 231 12.73 -1.49 -3.14
C PRO A 231 11.32 -1.80 -2.64
N TRP A 232 10.50 -2.42 -3.49
CA TRP A 232 9.09 -2.68 -3.23
C TRP A 232 8.75 -4.16 -3.33
N VAL A 233 7.71 -4.55 -2.61
CA VAL A 233 7.06 -5.85 -2.75
C VAL A 233 5.59 -5.62 -3.06
N ILE A 234 5.07 -6.31 -4.09
CA ILE A 234 3.67 -6.25 -4.50
C ILE A 234 3.05 -7.61 -4.25
N TYR A 235 2.09 -7.67 -3.34
CA TYR A 235 1.33 -8.87 -3.03
C TYR A 235 -0.03 -8.84 -3.71
N VAL A 236 -0.39 -9.90 -4.39
CA VAL A 236 -1.75 -10.15 -4.88
C VAL A 236 -2.40 -11.18 -3.97
N LEU A 237 -3.53 -10.79 -3.37
CA LEU A 237 -4.23 -11.60 -2.39
C LEU A 237 -5.67 -11.86 -2.83
N LYS A 238 -6.27 -12.93 -2.29
CA LYS A 238 -7.69 -13.26 -2.45
C LYS A 238 -8.30 -13.69 -1.12
N LYS A 239 -9.62 -13.67 -1.02
CA LYS A 239 -10.32 -14.36 0.08
C LYS A 239 -9.93 -15.83 0.10
N ARG A 240 -9.70 -16.41 1.27
CA ARG A 240 -9.68 -17.87 1.41
C ARG A 240 -11.10 -18.37 1.41
N ASN A 241 -11.43 -19.30 0.52
CA ASN A 241 -12.69 -20.02 0.60
C ASN A 241 -12.71 -20.77 1.94
N ARG A 242 -13.64 -20.45 2.84
CA ARG A 242 -13.94 -21.32 3.96
C ARG A 242 -14.42 -22.63 3.34
N LYS A 243 -13.61 -23.69 3.38
CA LYS A 243 -14.13 -25.05 3.12
C LYS A 243 -15.31 -25.21 4.07
N LYS A 244 -16.52 -25.42 3.53
CA LYS A 244 -17.65 -25.94 4.31
C LYS A 244 -17.12 -27.21 4.96
N LEU A 245 -16.90 -27.17 6.25
CA LEU A 245 -16.78 -28.39 7.04
C LEU A 245 -18.10 -29.15 6.81
N SER A 246 -18.07 -30.17 5.94
CA SER A 246 -19.16 -31.13 5.86
C SER A 246 -19.15 -31.86 7.20
N VAL A 247 -20.08 -31.49 8.04
CA VAL A 247 -20.47 -32.35 9.17
C VAL A 247 -21.03 -33.59 8.51
N ARG A 248 -20.22 -34.64 8.40
CA ARG A 248 -20.74 -35.98 8.18
C ARG A 248 -21.48 -36.33 9.45
N SER A 249 -22.79 -36.16 9.42
CA SER A 249 -23.70 -36.87 10.35
C SER A 249 -23.55 -38.35 10.08
N THR A 250 -22.82 -39.05 10.91
CA THR A 250 -22.95 -40.49 11.07
C THR A 250 -24.25 -40.77 11.78
N LEU A 251 -25.19 -41.28 11.04
CA LEU A 251 -26.35 -42.06 11.54
C LEU A 251 -25.86 -43.42 11.98
#